data_f18d5d55da603360137ae0ba5f86450b
#
_entry.id   f18d5d55da603360137ae0ba5f86450b
#
_cell.length_a   1.000
_cell.length_b   1.000
_cell.length_c   1.000
_cell.angle_alpha   90.00
_cell.angle_beta   90.00
_cell.angle_gamma   90.00
#
_symmetry.space_group_name_H-M   'P 1'
#
loop_
_entity.id
_entity.type
_entity.pdbx_description
1 polymer ?
#
loop_
_entity_poly.entity_id
_entity_poly.type
_entity_poly.pdbx_seq_one_letter_code
_entity_poly.pdbx_strand_id
1 'polypeptide(L)'
;MKLGCAALLILLVACGLSAAQGSDTDMPDRTKLGEFVASPPFPAPSIALTDSNGNTVELSDFRGKLVVLNLWATWCEPCLREMPSLDRLQSHFGDRIAVLGVSEDRGGAKAAGPFIAKLDLKSVKFYVDPKSDVGHALEVRGLPTSLLIDHDGKVLGRVEGGADWDSPKMLAVIAPLVSASDVVKAVSH
;
A
#
# COMPACT_ATOMS: atom_id res chain seq x y z
N MET A 1 -50.04 -3.30 71.62
CA MET A 1 -49.20 -2.23 71.08
C MET A 1 -47.78 -2.83 70.81
N LYS A 2 -47.49 -3.22 69.58
CA LYS A 2 -46.12 -3.46 69.09
C LYS A 2 -46.08 -3.21 67.57
N LEU A 3 -45.45 -2.10 67.16
CA LEU A 3 -45.21 -1.78 65.82
C LEU A 3 -44.11 -2.71 65.22
N GLY A 4 -44.45 -3.39 64.15
CA GLY A 4 -43.48 -4.13 63.32
C GLY A 4 -42.99 -3.30 62.21
N CYS A 5 -41.69 -3.00 62.18
CA CYS A 5 -41.00 -2.27 61.15
C CYS A 5 -40.64 -3.25 60.02
N ALA A 6 -41.31 -3.15 58.86
CA ALA A 6 -40.97 -3.93 57.67
C ALA A 6 -39.84 -3.21 56.92
N ALA A 7 -38.68 -3.82 56.91
CA ALA A 7 -37.55 -3.37 56.14
C ALA A 7 -37.72 -3.77 54.66
N LEU A 8 -37.89 -2.79 53.79
CA LEU A 8 -37.98 -2.97 52.36
C LEU A 8 -36.53 -3.03 51.77
N LEU A 9 -36.10 -4.22 51.40
CA LEU A 9 -34.81 -4.41 50.72
C LEU A 9 -34.97 -4.02 49.23
N ILE A 10 -34.44 -2.88 48.86
CA ILE A 10 -34.35 -2.46 47.44
C ILE A 10 -33.12 -3.13 46.84
N LEU A 11 -33.34 -4.14 45.98
CA LEU A 11 -32.28 -4.74 45.13
C LEU A 11 -32.00 -3.79 43.97
N LEU A 12 -30.89 -3.04 44.04
CA LEU A 12 -30.34 -2.30 42.91
C LEU A 12 -29.66 -3.29 41.96
N VAL A 13 -30.37 -3.67 40.90
CA VAL A 13 -29.76 -4.35 39.74
C VAL A 13 -28.93 -3.31 38.99
N ALA A 14 -27.64 -3.32 39.23
CA ALA A 14 -26.69 -2.55 38.43
C ALA A 14 -26.57 -3.22 37.04
N CYS A 15 -27.35 -2.68 36.08
CA CYS A 15 -27.18 -3.02 34.67
C CYS A 15 -25.85 -2.41 34.21
N GLY A 16 -24.79 -3.23 34.20
CA GLY A 16 -23.50 -2.88 33.69
C GLY A 16 -23.61 -2.67 32.17
N LEU A 17 -23.75 -1.42 31.71
CA LEU A 17 -23.44 -1.05 30.32
C LEU A 17 -21.95 -1.30 30.11
N SER A 18 -21.60 -2.46 29.58
CA SER A 18 -20.29 -2.69 28.97
C SER A 18 -20.25 -1.85 27.70
N ALA A 19 -19.71 -0.65 27.80
CA ALA A 19 -19.32 0.13 26.63
C ALA A 19 -18.22 -0.68 25.92
N ALA A 20 -18.57 -1.29 24.78
CA ALA A 20 -17.57 -1.81 23.86
C ALA A 20 -16.74 -0.62 23.41
N GLN A 21 -15.56 -0.47 23.99
CA GLN A 21 -14.53 0.43 23.51
C GLN A 21 -14.07 -0.16 22.17
N GLY A 22 -14.68 0.31 21.08
CA GLY A 22 -14.14 0.13 19.76
C GLY A 22 -12.72 0.69 19.78
N SER A 23 -11.73 -0.17 19.57
CA SER A 23 -10.34 0.23 19.53
C SER A 23 -10.15 1.19 18.35
N ASP A 24 -9.81 2.45 18.64
CA ASP A 24 -9.38 3.48 17.67
C ASP A 24 -8.03 3.12 16.97
N THR A 25 -7.65 1.83 16.97
CA THR A 25 -6.38 1.35 16.43
C THR A 25 -6.39 1.17 14.91
N ASP A 26 -7.47 1.54 14.23
CA ASP A 26 -7.65 1.27 12.80
C ASP A 26 -7.32 2.45 11.87
N MET A 27 -6.90 3.59 12.42
CA MET A 27 -6.43 4.74 11.62
C MET A 27 -4.91 4.64 11.40
N PRO A 28 -4.43 4.87 10.16
CA PRO A 28 -2.99 4.90 9.91
C PRO A 28 -2.32 5.93 10.83
N ASP A 29 -1.20 5.53 11.42
CA ASP A 29 -0.40 6.43 12.25
C ASP A 29 0.14 7.58 11.39
N ARG A 30 -0.51 8.73 11.48
CA ARG A 30 -0.17 9.92 10.67
C ARG A 30 1.24 10.45 10.89
N THR A 31 1.91 10.02 11.96
CA THR A 31 3.32 10.39 12.21
C THR A 31 4.28 9.60 11.32
N LYS A 32 3.83 8.51 10.70
CA LYS A 32 4.62 7.64 9.82
C LYS A 32 4.28 7.80 8.33
N LEU A 33 3.48 8.80 7.96
CA LEU A 33 3.18 9.07 6.55
C LEU A 33 4.47 9.35 5.77
N GLY A 34 4.61 8.67 4.61
CA GLY A 34 5.81 8.76 3.78
C GLY A 34 7.00 7.95 4.29
N GLU A 35 6.83 7.15 5.33
CA GLU A 35 7.85 6.25 5.85
C GLU A 35 7.53 4.78 5.56
N PHE A 36 8.56 3.98 5.31
CA PHE A 36 8.38 2.55 5.18
C PHE A 36 8.09 1.92 6.55
N VAL A 37 6.95 1.25 6.64
CA VAL A 37 6.53 0.46 7.81
C VAL A 37 6.61 -1.02 7.42
N ALA A 38 7.58 -1.71 7.98
CA ALA A 38 7.76 -3.14 7.77
C ALA A 38 6.64 -3.95 8.45
N SER A 39 6.26 -5.06 7.83
CA SER A 39 5.35 -6.06 8.40
C SER A 39 5.99 -7.45 8.33
N PRO A 40 5.53 -8.43 9.12
CA PRO A 40 5.87 -9.82 8.85
C PRO A 40 5.58 -10.17 7.39
N PRO A 41 6.53 -10.74 6.62
CA PRO A 41 6.33 -11.02 5.21
C PRO A 41 5.15 -11.99 4.99
N PHE A 42 4.26 -11.65 4.05
CA PHE A 42 3.15 -12.51 3.64
C PHE A 42 3.04 -12.58 2.11
N PRO A 43 2.56 -13.69 1.52
CA PRO A 43 2.39 -13.80 0.09
C PRO A 43 1.46 -12.71 -0.45
N ALA A 44 1.89 -11.98 -1.50
CA ALA A 44 0.98 -11.09 -2.20
C ALA A 44 -0.18 -11.89 -2.82
N PRO A 45 -1.40 -11.37 -2.80
CA PRO A 45 -2.52 -12.00 -3.48
C PRO A 45 -2.28 -12.08 -5.00
N SER A 46 -3.01 -12.95 -5.68
CA SER A 46 -3.01 -12.97 -7.15
C SER A 46 -3.67 -11.68 -7.66
N ILE A 47 -2.93 -10.89 -8.42
CA ILE A 47 -3.35 -9.58 -8.93
C ILE A 47 -3.04 -9.51 -10.40
N ALA A 48 -4.07 -9.29 -11.21
CA ALA A 48 -3.97 -8.98 -12.62
C ALA A 48 -3.95 -7.45 -12.81
N LEU A 49 -2.93 -6.93 -13.47
CA LEU A 49 -2.72 -5.51 -13.75
C LEU A 49 -2.99 -5.25 -15.22
N THR A 50 -3.88 -4.29 -15.54
CA THR A 50 -4.23 -3.96 -16.93
C THR A 50 -3.66 -2.60 -17.30
N ASP A 51 -2.91 -2.52 -18.41
CA ASP A 51 -2.37 -1.26 -18.92
C ASP A 51 -3.44 -0.43 -19.66
N SER A 52 -3.05 0.79 -20.09
CA SER A 52 -3.97 1.69 -20.81
C SER A 52 -4.42 1.17 -22.18
N ASN A 53 -3.73 0.16 -22.73
CA ASN A 53 -4.06 -0.47 -24.02
C ASN A 53 -4.94 -1.71 -23.85
N GLY A 54 -5.20 -2.12 -22.61
CA GLY A 54 -5.99 -3.31 -22.30
C GLY A 54 -5.16 -4.60 -22.19
N ASN A 55 -3.82 -4.53 -22.25
CA ASN A 55 -2.97 -5.70 -22.02
C ASN A 55 -2.92 -5.98 -20.51
N THR A 56 -2.99 -7.26 -20.16
CA THR A 56 -2.95 -7.69 -18.76
C THR A 56 -1.67 -8.45 -18.47
N VAL A 57 -1.08 -8.18 -17.31
CA VAL A 57 0.05 -8.91 -16.74
C VAL A 57 -0.29 -9.32 -15.32
N GLU A 58 0.27 -10.43 -14.85
CA GLU A 58 0.13 -10.83 -13.47
C GLU A 58 1.23 -10.19 -12.59
N LEU A 59 0.90 -9.87 -11.35
CA LEU A 59 1.91 -9.40 -10.38
C LEU A 59 3.05 -10.41 -10.24
N SER A 60 2.76 -11.70 -10.37
CA SER A 60 3.73 -12.80 -10.36
C SER A 60 4.76 -12.76 -11.49
N ASP A 61 4.49 -12.05 -12.60
CA ASP A 61 5.42 -11.91 -13.73
C ASP A 61 6.64 -11.04 -13.37
N PHE A 62 6.55 -10.32 -12.25
CA PHE A 62 7.64 -9.48 -11.72
C PHE A 62 8.51 -10.22 -10.67
N ARG A 63 8.30 -11.50 -10.45
CA ARG A 63 9.17 -12.29 -9.56
C ARG A 63 10.64 -12.21 -9.98
N GLY A 64 11.52 -12.31 -9.01
CA GLY A 64 12.95 -12.11 -9.20
C GLY A 64 13.39 -10.65 -9.17
N LYS A 65 12.47 -9.69 -8.96
CA LYS A 65 12.73 -8.27 -8.77
C LYS A 65 12.12 -7.80 -7.45
N LEU A 66 12.66 -6.72 -6.88
CA LEU A 66 11.92 -5.97 -5.89
C LEU A 66 10.81 -5.20 -6.61
N VAL A 67 9.56 -5.35 -6.17
CA VAL A 67 8.43 -4.59 -6.73
C VAL A 67 8.05 -3.46 -5.78
N VAL A 68 7.90 -2.25 -6.32
CA VAL A 68 7.25 -1.11 -5.67
C VAL A 68 5.89 -0.93 -6.34
N LEU A 69 4.84 -1.44 -5.70
CA LEU A 69 3.47 -1.33 -6.18
C LEU A 69 2.82 -0.10 -5.57
N ASN A 70 2.67 0.97 -6.36
CA ASN A 70 2.15 2.26 -5.93
C ASN A 70 0.71 2.46 -6.40
N LEU A 71 -0.22 2.61 -5.45
CA LEU A 71 -1.61 2.94 -5.74
C LEU A 71 -1.81 4.45 -5.68
N TRP A 72 -2.39 5.01 -6.74
CA TRP A 72 -2.52 6.44 -6.92
C TRP A 72 -3.80 6.82 -7.68
N ALA A 73 -4.11 8.11 -7.80
CA ALA A 73 -5.19 8.60 -8.65
C ALA A 73 -4.88 10.02 -9.17
N THR A 74 -5.52 10.41 -10.27
CA THR A 74 -5.31 11.73 -10.90
C THR A 74 -5.74 12.91 -10.03
N TRP A 75 -6.68 12.71 -9.11
CA TRP A 75 -7.18 13.70 -8.14
C TRP A 75 -6.38 13.72 -6.83
N CYS A 76 -5.41 12.82 -6.66
CA CYS A 76 -4.60 12.69 -5.46
C CYS A 76 -3.33 13.55 -5.59
N GLU A 77 -3.34 14.76 -5.08
CA GLU A 77 -2.21 15.69 -5.19
C GLU A 77 -0.88 15.15 -4.60
N PRO A 78 -0.84 14.53 -3.40
CA PRO A 78 0.40 13.93 -2.89
C PRO A 78 0.90 12.80 -3.79
N CYS A 79 0.01 12.03 -4.44
CA CYS A 79 0.40 11.01 -5.42
C CYS A 79 1.17 11.62 -6.60
N LEU A 80 0.63 12.72 -7.15
CA LEU A 80 1.25 13.39 -8.30
C LEU A 80 2.62 13.97 -7.95
N ARG A 81 2.80 14.45 -6.72
CA ARG A 81 4.09 15.01 -6.27
C ARG A 81 5.19 13.96 -6.14
N GLU A 82 4.86 12.72 -5.76
CA GLU A 82 5.86 11.66 -5.58
C GLU A 82 6.27 10.98 -6.89
N MET A 83 5.44 11.02 -7.94
CA MET A 83 5.67 10.33 -9.22
C MET A 83 7.07 10.56 -9.83
N PRO A 84 7.61 11.79 -9.88
CA PRO A 84 8.96 11.99 -10.42
C PRO A 84 10.05 11.25 -9.62
N SER A 85 9.90 11.12 -8.30
CA SER A 85 10.87 10.39 -7.48
C SER A 85 10.77 8.87 -7.68
N LEU A 86 9.56 8.34 -7.92
CA LEU A 86 9.35 6.94 -8.32
C LEU A 86 10.02 6.63 -9.67
N ASP A 87 9.94 7.55 -10.64
CA ASP A 87 10.59 7.38 -11.94
C ASP A 87 12.12 7.38 -11.83
N ARG A 88 12.68 8.29 -11.00
CA ARG A 88 14.11 8.29 -10.70
C ARG A 88 14.55 7.04 -9.94
N LEU A 89 13.75 6.54 -9.02
CA LEU A 89 14.01 5.27 -8.34
C LEU A 89 14.10 4.10 -9.32
N GLN A 90 13.13 3.97 -10.24
CA GLN A 90 13.16 2.95 -11.28
C GLN A 90 14.41 3.08 -12.15
N SER A 91 14.75 4.30 -12.59
CA SER A 91 15.93 4.58 -13.40
C SER A 91 17.22 4.23 -12.66
N HIS A 92 17.30 4.50 -11.34
CA HIS A 92 18.48 4.25 -10.51
C HIS A 92 18.81 2.76 -10.40
N PHE A 93 17.79 1.93 -10.19
CA PHE A 93 17.99 0.48 -10.00
C PHE A 93 17.82 -0.34 -11.30
N GLY A 94 17.26 0.26 -12.36
CA GLY A 94 17.05 -0.40 -13.66
C GLY A 94 16.19 -1.67 -13.53
N ASP A 95 16.64 -2.75 -14.16
CA ASP A 95 15.89 -4.02 -14.21
C ASP A 95 15.87 -4.83 -12.91
N ARG A 96 16.59 -4.37 -11.89
CA ARG A 96 16.59 -5.03 -10.58
C ARG A 96 15.33 -4.77 -9.77
N ILE A 97 14.58 -3.70 -10.12
CA ILE A 97 13.28 -3.38 -9.52
C ILE A 97 12.19 -3.26 -10.58
N ALA A 98 10.96 -3.25 -10.14
CA ALA A 98 9.80 -2.89 -10.95
C ALA A 98 8.93 -1.90 -10.17
N VAL A 99 8.87 -0.64 -10.62
CA VAL A 99 7.95 0.35 -10.10
C VAL A 99 6.68 0.34 -10.93
N LEU A 100 5.57 -0.03 -10.31
CA LEU A 100 4.27 -0.24 -10.93
C LEU A 100 3.28 0.77 -10.35
N GLY A 101 2.87 1.77 -11.15
CA GLY A 101 1.86 2.75 -10.76
C GLY A 101 0.46 2.26 -11.15
N VAL A 102 -0.40 1.95 -10.18
CA VAL A 102 -1.76 1.47 -10.40
C VAL A 102 -2.73 2.60 -10.09
N SER A 103 -3.43 3.11 -11.13
CA SER A 103 -4.42 4.16 -10.98
C SER A 103 -5.76 3.60 -10.54
N GLU A 104 -6.28 4.13 -9.44
CA GLU A 104 -7.62 3.84 -8.90
C GLU A 104 -8.70 4.77 -9.45
N ASP A 105 -8.44 5.48 -10.54
CA ASP A 105 -9.44 6.33 -11.18
C ASP A 105 -10.58 5.49 -11.76
N ARG A 106 -11.81 5.73 -11.32
CA ARG A 106 -13.02 5.01 -11.81
C ARG A 106 -13.20 5.09 -13.33
N GLY A 107 -12.66 6.13 -13.96
CA GLY A 107 -12.64 6.28 -15.42
C GLY A 107 -11.59 5.42 -16.11
N GLY A 108 -10.77 4.68 -15.37
CA GLY A 108 -9.73 3.80 -15.88
C GLY A 108 -8.76 4.53 -16.82
N ALA A 109 -8.37 3.88 -17.91
CA ALA A 109 -7.44 4.44 -18.89
C ALA A 109 -7.86 5.78 -19.50
N LYS A 110 -9.18 6.06 -19.60
CA LYS A 110 -9.68 7.36 -20.11
C LYS A 110 -9.38 8.51 -19.16
N ALA A 111 -9.40 8.26 -17.86
CA ALA A 111 -9.05 9.26 -16.84
C ALA A 111 -7.53 9.34 -16.65
N ALA A 112 -6.87 8.23 -16.40
CA ALA A 112 -5.44 8.18 -16.08
C ALA A 112 -4.53 8.49 -17.27
N GLY A 113 -4.87 8.01 -18.48
CA GLY A 113 -4.00 8.10 -19.66
C GLY A 113 -3.52 9.50 -20.01
N PRO A 114 -4.41 10.53 -20.12
CA PRO A 114 -3.99 11.90 -20.36
C PRO A 114 -3.07 12.50 -19.28
N PHE A 115 -3.25 12.07 -18.03
CA PHE A 115 -2.36 12.47 -16.92
C PHE A 115 -0.99 11.82 -17.04
N ILE A 116 -0.96 10.49 -17.24
CA ILE A 116 0.29 9.73 -17.43
C ILE A 116 1.11 10.36 -18.57
N ALA A 117 0.48 10.69 -19.69
CA ALA A 117 1.14 11.33 -20.82
C ALA A 117 1.75 12.71 -20.47
N LYS A 118 1.08 13.49 -19.58
CA LYS A 118 1.57 14.80 -19.13
C LYS A 118 2.71 14.73 -18.12
N LEU A 119 2.78 13.65 -17.33
CA LEU A 119 3.83 13.47 -16.34
C LEU A 119 5.21 13.25 -17.00
N ASP A 120 5.23 12.87 -18.27
CA ASP A 120 6.44 12.62 -19.07
C ASP A 120 7.45 11.65 -18.39
N LEU A 121 6.94 10.71 -17.60
CA LEU A 121 7.74 9.71 -16.90
C LEU A 121 8.13 8.59 -17.88
N LYS A 122 9.37 8.10 -17.75
CA LYS A 122 9.95 7.18 -18.76
C LYS A 122 10.11 5.75 -18.25
N SER A 123 10.16 5.57 -16.94
CA SER A 123 10.63 4.34 -16.32
C SER A 123 9.55 3.60 -15.56
N VAL A 124 8.59 4.31 -14.94
CA VAL A 124 7.44 3.72 -14.24
C VAL A 124 6.49 3.07 -15.23
N LYS A 125 6.05 1.84 -14.91
CA LYS A 125 4.99 1.17 -15.65
C LYS A 125 3.64 1.49 -15.04
N PHE A 126 2.69 1.94 -15.87
CA PHE A 126 1.37 2.35 -15.42
C PHE A 126 0.29 1.34 -15.78
N TYR A 127 -0.60 1.10 -14.82
CA TYR A 127 -1.76 0.22 -14.89
C TYR A 127 -3.00 0.94 -14.38
N VAL A 128 -4.16 0.40 -14.62
CA VAL A 128 -5.45 0.94 -14.18
C VAL A 128 -6.26 -0.08 -13.42
N ASP A 129 -6.89 0.36 -12.34
CA ASP A 129 -7.76 -0.44 -11.48
C ASP A 129 -9.05 0.34 -11.18
N PRO A 130 -9.97 0.47 -12.16
CA PRO A 130 -11.17 1.31 -12.03
C PRO A 130 -12.16 0.83 -10.98
N LYS A 131 -11.99 -0.39 -10.47
CA LYS A 131 -12.84 -0.99 -9.41
C LYS A 131 -12.17 -1.01 -8.05
N SER A 132 -10.91 -0.58 -7.97
CA SER A 132 -10.09 -0.67 -6.75
C SER A 132 -9.94 -2.10 -6.21
N ASP A 133 -9.97 -3.10 -7.11
CA ASP A 133 -9.83 -4.51 -6.74
C ASP A 133 -8.44 -4.78 -6.14
N VAL A 134 -7.39 -4.13 -6.65
CA VAL A 134 -6.01 -4.21 -6.12
C VAL A 134 -5.93 -3.59 -4.73
N GLY A 135 -6.51 -2.39 -4.59
CA GLY A 135 -6.57 -1.69 -3.30
C GLY A 135 -7.29 -2.50 -2.23
N HIS A 136 -8.44 -3.11 -2.58
CA HIS A 136 -9.19 -3.98 -1.68
C HIS A 136 -8.42 -5.25 -1.31
N ALA A 137 -7.79 -5.92 -2.30
CA ALA A 137 -7.03 -7.16 -2.06
C ALA A 137 -5.81 -6.94 -1.15
N LEU A 138 -5.27 -5.71 -1.11
CA LEU A 138 -4.10 -5.31 -0.32
C LEU A 138 -4.47 -4.47 0.92
N GLU A 139 -5.77 -4.36 1.23
CA GLU A 139 -6.31 -3.60 2.38
C GLU A 139 -5.80 -2.16 2.43
N VAL A 140 -5.74 -1.50 1.26
CA VAL A 140 -5.33 -0.10 1.13
C VAL A 140 -6.45 0.82 1.59
N ARG A 141 -6.15 1.76 2.49
CA ARG A 141 -7.15 2.64 3.13
C ARG A 141 -7.12 4.07 2.61
N GLY A 142 -6.09 4.44 1.86
CA GLY A 142 -5.93 5.78 1.33
C GLY A 142 -4.84 5.88 0.29
N LEU A 143 -4.79 7.00 -0.43
CA LEU A 143 -3.82 7.24 -1.48
C LEU A 143 -2.87 8.40 -1.11
N PRO A 144 -1.60 8.34 -1.55
CA PRO A 144 -0.98 7.16 -2.12
C PRO A 144 -0.69 6.10 -1.06
N THR A 145 -0.68 4.86 -1.46
CA THR A 145 -0.10 3.76 -0.69
C THR A 145 0.79 2.93 -1.61
N SER A 146 2.01 2.66 -1.15
CA SER A 146 2.94 1.81 -1.88
C SER A 146 3.30 0.58 -1.06
N LEU A 147 3.35 -0.58 -1.70
CA LEU A 147 3.79 -1.83 -1.09
C LEU A 147 5.16 -2.21 -1.65
N LEU A 148 6.07 -2.65 -0.77
CA LEU A 148 7.32 -3.28 -1.16
C LEU A 148 7.12 -4.79 -1.16
N ILE A 149 7.36 -5.42 -2.32
CA ILE A 149 7.17 -6.86 -2.53
C ILE A 149 8.51 -7.44 -2.97
N ASP A 150 8.97 -8.47 -2.28
CA ASP A 150 10.26 -9.09 -2.56
C ASP A 150 10.26 -9.95 -3.83
N HIS A 151 11.44 -10.46 -4.19
CA HIS A 151 11.66 -11.30 -5.36
C HIS A 151 10.87 -12.63 -5.35
N ASP A 152 10.43 -13.09 -4.18
CA ASP A 152 9.59 -14.28 -4.03
C ASP A 152 8.09 -13.95 -4.13
N GLY A 153 7.73 -12.67 -4.23
CA GLY A 153 6.36 -12.19 -4.26
C GLY A 153 5.72 -12.05 -2.88
N LYS A 154 6.53 -11.81 -1.83
CA LYS A 154 6.02 -11.54 -0.48
C LYS A 154 5.99 -10.04 -0.22
N VAL A 155 4.90 -9.55 0.32
CA VAL A 155 4.78 -8.18 0.82
C VAL A 155 5.65 -8.05 2.08
N LEU A 156 6.58 -7.09 2.07
CA LEU A 156 7.51 -6.80 3.17
C LEU A 156 7.01 -5.67 4.08
N GLY A 157 6.10 -4.85 3.58
CA GLY A 157 5.58 -3.68 4.27
C GLY A 157 5.04 -2.66 3.30
N ARG A 158 4.69 -1.49 3.82
CA ARG A 158 4.06 -0.43 3.04
C ARG A 158 4.57 0.96 3.39
N VAL A 159 4.35 1.90 2.50
CA VAL A 159 4.49 3.33 2.69
C VAL A 159 3.11 3.95 2.48
N GLU A 160 2.54 4.57 3.51
CA GLU A 160 1.27 5.28 3.42
C GLU A 160 1.53 6.78 3.32
N GLY A 161 0.82 7.47 2.42
CA GLY A 161 1.08 8.87 2.10
C GLY A 161 2.27 9.07 1.16
N GLY A 162 2.40 10.30 0.64
CA GLY A 162 3.44 10.65 -0.32
C GLY A 162 4.84 10.58 0.25
N ALA A 163 5.78 10.03 -0.52
CA ALA A 163 7.18 9.86 -0.14
C ALA A 163 8.13 10.45 -1.20
N ASP A 164 9.36 10.76 -0.76
CA ASP A 164 10.47 11.07 -1.67
C ASP A 164 11.30 9.79 -1.87
N TRP A 165 10.99 9.08 -2.97
CA TRP A 165 11.44 7.72 -3.23
C TRP A 165 12.93 7.59 -3.56
N ASP A 166 13.57 8.65 -4.00
CA ASP A 166 15.01 8.71 -4.25
C ASP A 166 15.78 9.49 -3.16
N SER A 167 15.13 9.78 -2.02
CA SER A 167 15.82 10.34 -0.86
C SER A 167 16.83 9.35 -0.27
N PRO A 168 17.92 9.83 0.35
CA PRO A 168 18.89 8.95 1.01
C PRO A 168 18.26 8.01 2.05
N LYS A 169 17.21 8.48 2.76
CA LYS A 169 16.47 7.68 3.74
C LYS A 169 15.75 6.51 3.07
N MET A 170 15.06 6.74 1.97
CA MET A 170 14.32 5.70 1.25
C MET A 170 15.27 4.75 0.52
N LEU A 171 16.34 5.26 -0.08
CA LEU A 171 17.38 4.43 -0.71
C LEU A 171 18.06 3.50 0.29
N ALA A 172 18.27 3.94 1.53
CA ALA A 172 18.80 3.08 2.60
C ALA A 172 17.87 1.90 2.96
N VAL A 173 16.56 2.05 2.76
CA VAL A 173 15.58 0.96 2.91
C VAL A 173 15.60 0.02 1.69
N ILE A 174 15.61 0.59 0.48
CA ILE A 174 15.40 -0.14 -0.77
C ILE A 174 16.66 -0.90 -1.21
N ALA A 175 17.84 -0.31 -1.11
CA ALA A 175 19.07 -0.89 -1.65
C ALA A 175 19.41 -2.29 -1.07
N PRO A 176 19.27 -2.55 0.24
CA PRO A 176 19.48 -3.89 0.79
C PRO A 176 18.47 -4.93 0.23
N LEU A 177 17.20 -4.52 0.01
CA LEU A 177 16.16 -5.41 -0.52
C LEU A 177 16.42 -5.79 -1.97
N VAL A 178 16.96 -4.85 -2.76
CA VAL A 178 17.38 -5.11 -4.15
C VAL A 178 18.58 -6.07 -4.19
N SER A 179 19.58 -5.85 -3.33
CA SER A 179 20.78 -6.71 -3.29
C SER A 179 20.47 -8.14 -2.88
N ALA A 180 19.47 -8.37 -2.02
CA ALA A 180 19.03 -9.71 -1.65
C ALA A 180 18.50 -10.50 -2.86
N SER A 181 17.84 -9.85 -3.82
CA SER A 181 17.37 -10.48 -5.06
C SER A 181 18.51 -10.88 -6.00
N ASP A 182 19.60 -10.13 -6.01
CA ASP A 182 20.78 -10.43 -6.84
C ASP A 182 21.50 -11.71 -6.36
N VAL A 183 21.58 -11.92 -5.04
CA VAL A 183 22.20 -13.13 -4.44
C VAL A 183 21.44 -14.40 -4.82
N VAL A 184 20.10 -14.35 -4.79
CA VAL A 184 19.26 -15.52 -5.15
C VAL A 184 19.44 -15.90 -6.62
N LYS A 185 19.51 -14.93 -7.54
CA LYS A 185 19.79 -15.19 -8.96
C LYS A 185 21.15 -15.82 -9.20
N ALA A 186 22.17 -15.40 -8.45
CA ALA A 186 23.53 -15.94 -8.58
C ALA A 186 23.65 -17.40 -8.11
N VAL A 187 22.80 -17.86 -7.18
CA VAL A 187 22.80 -19.24 -6.64
C VAL A 187 21.95 -20.19 -7.49
N SER A 188 21.05 -19.67 -8.33
CA SER A 188 20.12 -20.46 -9.16
C SER A 188 20.68 -20.83 -10.55
N HIS A 189 21.91 -20.47 -10.86
CA HIS A 189 22.67 -20.78 -12.07
C HIS A 189 23.91 -21.60 -11.73
#